data_61e317f011165c2e02515503546a688b
#
_entry.id   61e317f011165c2e02515503546a688b
#
_cell.length_a   1.000
_cell.length_b   1.000
_cell.length_c   1.000
_cell.angle_alpha   90.00
_cell.angle_beta   90.00
_cell.angle_gamma   90.00
#
_symmetry.space_group_name_H-M   'P 1'
#
loop_
_entity.id
_entity.type
_entity.pdbx_description
1 polymer ?
#
loop_
_entity_poly.entity_id
_entity_poly.type
_entity_poly.pdbx_seq_one_letter_code
_entity_poly.pdbx_strand_id
1 'polypeptide(L)'
;MQDDTKQIEEVMAKRTAKNSVFLDLFQNKSYLLKLYKTLHPEDTTATEDSLTDVTITNVLTDNLYNDLGFIVNNKLMILVEAQSTWTVNILVRILLYLAQSYHEYFQRTSQDYYKSKKVRMPKPELYVIFTGNKGRKPDKIALSEEFFKGADIDIEVKAKVIYESDTDDIINQYIIFCKVFNEQTKQYGMTRTAVTETIRICKDRNVLKEYLLDREKEVVTIMMSLFDEEQIMKSFIRSERHEAAQETARETAKRMIEKGKMSLDEIADCVPLLSLDELKEIEAEVMQLA
;
A
#
# COMPACT_ATOMS: atom_id res chain seq x y z
N MET A 1 26.77 2.85 10.52
CA MET A 1 26.04 3.84 9.69
C MET A 1 26.07 3.53 8.19
N GLN A 2 27.23 3.39 7.50
CA GLN A 2 27.23 3.01 6.07
C GLN A 2 26.84 1.54 5.81
N ASP A 3 27.10 0.63 6.74
CA ASP A 3 26.78 -0.79 6.60
C ASP A 3 25.29 -1.07 6.87
N ASP A 4 24.68 -0.35 7.80
CA ASP A 4 23.26 -0.46 8.13
C ASP A 4 22.38 0.11 7.00
N THR A 5 22.82 1.21 6.37
CA THR A 5 22.12 1.79 5.21
C THR A 5 22.15 0.82 4.02
N LYS A 6 23.26 0.12 3.81
CA LYS A 6 23.35 -0.92 2.76
C LYS A 6 22.50 -2.15 3.05
N GLN A 7 22.42 -2.59 4.32
CA GLN A 7 21.53 -3.67 4.70
C GLN A 7 20.04 -3.26 4.55
N ILE A 8 19.70 -2.03 4.88
CA ILE A 8 18.36 -1.47 4.70
C ILE A 8 18.04 -1.35 3.20
N GLU A 9 18.96 -0.89 2.37
CA GLU A 9 18.81 -0.85 0.91
C GLU A 9 18.70 -2.25 0.29
N GLU A 10 19.44 -3.26 0.77
CA GLU A 10 19.29 -4.65 0.33
C GLU A 10 17.97 -5.29 0.79
N VAL A 11 17.51 -5.00 2.00
CA VAL A 11 16.21 -5.43 2.50
C VAL A 11 15.09 -4.72 1.73
N MET A 12 15.25 -3.45 1.40
CA MET A 12 14.33 -2.70 0.53
C MET A 12 14.37 -3.19 -0.93
N ALA A 13 15.53 -3.50 -1.49
CA ALA A 13 15.67 -4.01 -2.86
C ALA A 13 15.07 -5.42 -3.05
N LYS A 14 15.05 -6.27 -2.02
CA LYS A 14 14.38 -7.58 -2.04
C LYS A 14 12.85 -7.48 -1.95
N ARG A 15 12.29 -6.30 -1.66
CA ARG A 15 10.85 -6.01 -1.59
C ARG A 15 10.18 -5.82 -2.95
N THR A 16 10.90 -5.85 -4.06
CA THR A 16 10.43 -5.44 -5.39
C THR A 16 9.51 -6.42 -6.12
N ALA A 17 9.10 -7.54 -5.53
CA ALA A 17 8.22 -8.50 -6.18
C ALA A 17 7.20 -9.09 -5.21
N LYS A 18 6.32 -8.23 -4.66
CA LYS A 18 5.24 -8.73 -3.81
C LYS A 18 4.00 -9.04 -4.61
N ASN A 19 3.74 -10.31 -4.77
CA ASN A 19 2.46 -10.81 -5.20
C ASN A 19 1.52 -10.81 -4.01
N SER A 20 0.65 -9.82 -3.90
CA SER A 20 -0.50 -9.92 -3.01
C SER A 20 -1.49 -10.94 -3.55
N VAL A 21 -2.37 -11.42 -2.71
CA VAL A 21 -3.48 -12.28 -3.16
C VAL A 21 -4.32 -11.57 -4.23
N PHE A 22 -4.45 -10.24 -4.16
CA PHE A 22 -5.13 -9.44 -5.19
C PHE A 22 -4.45 -9.55 -6.54
N LEU A 23 -3.14 -9.31 -6.60
CA LEU A 23 -2.38 -9.42 -7.83
C LEU A 23 -2.31 -10.86 -8.33
N ASP A 24 -2.09 -11.84 -7.46
CA ASP A 24 -2.04 -13.26 -7.84
C ASP A 24 -3.37 -13.72 -8.44
N LEU A 25 -4.50 -13.33 -7.85
CA LEU A 25 -5.84 -13.64 -8.37
C LEU A 25 -6.03 -13.04 -9.77
N PHE A 26 -5.74 -11.75 -9.94
CA PHE A 26 -6.05 -11.01 -11.17
C PHE A 26 -4.94 -11.03 -12.21
N GLN A 27 -3.76 -11.62 -11.95
CA GLN A 27 -2.80 -12.00 -12.98
C GLN A 27 -3.34 -13.12 -13.89
N ASN A 28 -4.26 -13.93 -13.40
CA ASN A 28 -4.95 -14.90 -14.22
C ASN A 28 -6.00 -14.21 -15.10
N LYS A 29 -5.85 -14.33 -16.43
CA LYS A 29 -6.72 -13.66 -17.42
C LYS A 29 -8.20 -14.01 -17.28
N SER A 30 -8.52 -15.23 -16.87
CA SER A 30 -9.91 -15.65 -16.65
C SER A 30 -10.55 -14.86 -15.49
N TYR A 31 -9.86 -14.71 -14.36
CA TYR A 31 -10.34 -13.91 -13.24
C TYR A 31 -10.32 -12.41 -13.56
N LEU A 32 -9.32 -11.94 -14.31
CA LEU A 32 -9.26 -10.55 -14.78
C LEU A 32 -10.43 -10.23 -15.72
N LEU A 33 -10.82 -11.16 -16.59
CA LEU A 33 -12.00 -11.02 -17.42
C LEU A 33 -13.30 -11.00 -16.60
N LYS A 34 -13.42 -11.84 -15.57
CA LYS A 34 -14.56 -11.83 -14.65
C LYS A 34 -14.66 -10.46 -13.94
N LEU A 35 -13.54 -9.92 -13.48
CA LEU A 35 -13.46 -8.58 -12.87
C LEU A 35 -13.93 -7.50 -13.86
N TYR A 36 -13.41 -7.50 -15.09
CA TYR A 36 -13.83 -6.55 -16.10
C TYR A 36 -15.32 -6.62 -16.39
N LYS A 37 -15.88 -7.83 -16.57
CA LYS A 37 -17.32 -8.04 -16.82
C LYS A 37 -18.19 -7.63 -15.63
N THR A 38 -17.70 -7.74 -14.41
CA THR A 38 -18.40 -7.18 -13.24
C THR A 38 -18.52 -5.67 -13.31
N LEU A 39 -17.46 -4.98 -13.77
CA LEU A 39 -17.45 -3.52 -13.92
C LEU A 39 -18.18 -3.04 -15.18
N HIS A 40 -18.25 -3.89 -16.20
CA HIS A 40 -18.81 -3.61 -17.53
C HIS A 40 -19.72 -4.74 -18.00
N PRO A 41 -20.85 -4.97 -17.34
CA PRO A 41 -21.80 -6.04 -17.73
C PRO A 41 -22.39 -5.82 -19.13
N GLU A 42 -22.37 -4.59 -19.63
CA GLU A 42 -22.82 -4.23 -20.98
C GLU A 42 -21.85 -4.66 -22.09
N ASP A 43 -20.57 -4.88 -21.78
CA ASP A 43 -19.57 -5.30 -22.77
C ASP A 43 -19.53 -6.83 -22.92
N THR A 44 -20.33 -7.34 -23.82
CA THR A 44 -20.41 -8.78 -24.12
C THR A 44 -19.30 -9.25 -25.06
N THR A 45 -18.51 -8.35 -25.63
CA THR A 45 -17.48 -8.64 -26.65
C THR A 45 -16.11 -8.93 -26.06
N ALA A 46 -15.87 -8.53 -24.82
CA ALA A 46 -14.59 -8.73 -24.16
C ALA A 46 -14.28 -10.21 -23.93
N THR A 47 -13.09 -10.62 -24.33
CA THR A 47 -12.51 -11.95 -24.15
C THR A 47 -11.14 -11.86 -23.46
N GLU A 48 -10.57 -12.98 -23.07
CA GLU A 48 -9.22 -13.01 -22.48
C GLU A 48 -8.15 -12.45 -23.42
N ASP A 49 -8.32 -12.60 -24.73
CA ASP A 49 -7.39 -12.07 -25.75
C ASP A 49 -7.47 -10.55 -25.89
N SER A 50 -8.58 -9.94 -25.49
CA SER A 50 -8.72 -8.48 -25.49
C SER A 50 -8.04 -7.80 -24.29
N LEU A 51 -7.57 -8.58 -23.31
CA LEU A 51 -6.89 -8.07 -22.12
C LEU A 51 -5.39 -7.92 -22.37
N THR A 52 -4.88 -6.75 -22.09
CA THR A 52 -3.44 -6.44 -22.13
C THR A 52 -3.02 -5.91 -20.77
N ASP A 53 -2.10 -6.61 -20.12
CA ASP A 53 -1.54 -6.16 -18.85
C ASP A 53 -0.80 -4.84 -19.03
N VAL A 54 -1.08 -3.90 -18.16
CA VAL A 54 -0.24 -2.74 -17.89
C VAL A 54 0.32 -2.98 -16.50
N THR A 55 1.57 -3.43 -16.45
CA THR A 55 2.25 -3.57 -15.17
C THR A 55 2.38 -2.17 -14.59
N ILE A 56 1.69 -1.88 -13.49
CA ILE A 56 1.96 -0.69 -12.70
C ILE A 56 3.27 -0.95 -11.98
N THR A 57 4.39 -0.66 -12.67
CA THR A 57 5.71 -0.72 -12.04
C THR A 57 5.79 0.37 -10.99
N ASN A 58 6.34 0.03 -9.83
CA ASN A 58 6.44 0.89 -8.66
C ASN A 58 6.99 2.28 -9.00
N VAL A 59 6.12 3.25 -9.17
CA VAL A 59 6.47 4.66 -9.38
C VAL A 59 6.98 5.29 -8.10
N LEU A 60 6.51 4.76 -6.99
CA LEU A 60 6.89 5.19 -5.66
C LEU A 60 7.60 4.02 -4.98
N THR A 61 8.77 4.29 -4.41
CA THR A 61 9.69 3.33 -3.79
C THR A 61 9.13 2.51 -2.64
N ASP A 62 7.85 2.65 -2.32
CA ASP A 62 7.19 1.96 -1.20
C ASP A 62 6.24 0.86 -1.69
N ASN A 63 6.74 -0.36 -1.62
CA ASN A 63 6.12 -1.63 -2.01
C ASN A 63 4.90 -2.07 -1.18
N LEU A 64 4.12 -1.15 -0.64
CA LEU A 64 3.04 -1.44 0.31
C LEU A 64 1.64 -1.49 -0.32
N TYR A 65 1.53 -1.33 -1.65
CA TYR A 65 0.24 -1.16 -2.29
C TYR A 65 -0.01 -2.19 -3.38
N ASN A 66 -1.17 -2.81 -3.30
CA ASN A 66 -1.69 -3.79 -4.24
C ASN A 66 -2.56 -3.07 -5.27
N ASP A 67 -1.96 -2.64 -6.37
CA ASP A 67 -2.65 -1.88 -7.38
C ASP A 67 -2.56 -2.61 -8.72
N LEU A 68 -3.66 -2.64 -9.46
CA LEU A 68 -3.80 -3.37 -10.71
C LEU A 68 -4.08 -2.42 -11.87
N GLY A 69 -3.29 -2.52 -12.94
CA GLY A 69 -3.55 -1.82 -14.19
C GLY A 69 -3.63 -2.77 -15.36
N PHE A 70 -4.61 -2.57 -16.25
CA PHE A 70 -4.72 -3.33 -17.49
C PHE A 70 -5.49 -2.56 -18.56
N ILE A 71 -5.30 -2.92 -19.83
CA ILE A 71 -6.03 -2.33 -20.97
C ILE A 71 -6.95 -3.38 -21.55
N VAL A 72 -8.20 -2.98 -21.79
CA VAL A 72 -9.20 -3.77 -22.50
C VAL A 72 -10.06 -2.85 -23.36
N ASN A 73 -10.29 -3.22 -24.62
CA ASN A 73 -11.16 -2.47 -25.54
C ASN A 73 -10.92 -0.95 -25.53
N ASN A 74 -9.64 -0.52 -25.59
CA ASN A 74 -9.20 0.88 -25.53
C ASN A 74 -9.57 1.64 -24.23
N LYS A 75 -9.80 0.92 -23.12
CA LYS A 75 -9.95 1.47 -21.78
C LYS A 75 -8.72 1.09 -20.94
N LEU A 76 -8.13 2.05 -20.24
CA LEU A 76 -7.11 1.82 -19.22
C LEU A 76 -7.79 1.73 -17.87
N MET A 77 -7.86 0.52 -17.33
CA MET A 77 -8.43 0.24 -16.02
C MET A 77 -7.33 0.37 -14.97
N ILE A 78 -7.55 1.19 -13.95
CA ILE A 78 -6.69 1.30 -12.77
C ILE A 78 -7.54 1.02 -11.54
N LEU A 79 -7.20 -0.04 -10.82
CA LEU A 79 -7.85 -0.44 -9.59
C LEU A 79 -6.85 -0.34 -8.45
N VAL A 80 -7.19 0.46 -7.46
CA VAL A 80 -6.40 0.65 -6.25
C VAL A 80 -7.11 -0.01 -5.08
N GLU A 81 -6.44 -0.90 -4.39
CA GLU A 81 -6.97 -1.50 -3.18
C GLU A 81 -6.82 -0.52 -2.01
N ALA A 82 -7.94 -0.18 -1.37
CA ALA A 82 -7.97 0.55 -0.11
C ALA A 82 -8.28 -0.43 1.02
N GLN A 83 -7.25 -0.82 1.75
CA GLN A 83 -7.35 -1.75 2.88
C GLN A 83 -8.06 -1.11 4.09
N SER A 84 -7.71 -1.50 5.30
CA SER A 84 -8.41 -1.16 6.55
C SER A 84 -8.52 0.35 6.84
N THR A 85 -7.62 1.17 6.31
CA THR A 85 -7.58 2.62 6.59
C THR A 85 -8.01 3.41 5.37
N TRP A 86 -9.11 4.14 5.51
CA TRP A 86 -9.54 5.09 4.48
C TRP A 86 -8.63 6.32 4.47
N THR A 87 -8.08 6.64 3.32
CA THR A 87 -7.38 7.90 3.09
C THR A 87 -7.74 8.46 1.72
N VAL A 88 -8.00 9.75 1.66
CA VAL A 88 -8.25 10.47 0.39
C VAL A 88 -6.97 10.60 -0.46
N ASN A 89 -5.79 10.37 0.15
CA ASN A 89 -4.50 10.33 -0.56
C ASN A 89 -4.45 9.26 -1.67
N ILE A 90 -5.40 8.33 -1.67
CA ILE A 90 -5.58 7.35 -2.75
C ILE A 90 -5.78 8.03 -4.12
N LEU A 91 -6.37 9.23 -4.16
CA LEU A 91 -6.52 10.01 -5.40
C LEU A 91 -5.17 10.50 -5.93
N VAL A 92 -4.24 10.86 -5.04
CA VAL A 92 -2.88 11.25 -5.43
C VAL A 92 -2.13 10.04 -6.00
N ARG A 93 -2.27 8.85 -5.37
CA ARG A 93 -1.70 7.60 -5.90
C ARG A 93 -2.25 7.29 -7.29
N ILE A 94 -3.57 7.35 -7.48
CA ILE A 94 -4.22 7.11 -8.76
C ILE A 94 -3.68 8.06 -9.85
N LEU A 95 -3.48 9.34 -9.53
CA LEU A 95 -2.92 10.33 -10.47
C LEU A 95 -1.51 9.93 -10.93
N LEU A 96 -0.66 9.53 -9.99
CA LEU A 96 0.71 9.08 -10.28
C LEU A 96 0.72 7.80 -11.12
N TYR A 97 -0.12 6.81 -10.76
CA TYR A 97 -0.25 5.57 -11.53
C TYR A 97 -0.78 5.81 -12.94
N LEU A 98 -1.74 6.72 -13.09
CA LEU A 98 -2.27 7.08 -14.41
C LEU A 98 -1.17 7.68 -15.31
N ALA A 99 -0.39 8.61 -14.78
CA ALA A 99 0.71 9.23 -15.51
C ALA A 99 1.76 8.20 -15.95
N GLN A 100 2.17 7.31 -15.04
CA GLN A 100 3.12 6.26 -15.32
C GLN A 100 2.58 5.24 -16.34
N SER A 101 1.33 4.80 -16.16
CA SER A 101 0.69 3.84 -17.09
C SER A 101 0.61 4.39 -18.51
N TYR A 102 0.35 5.69 -18.68
CA TYR A 102 0.40 6.31 -19.99
C TYR A 102 1.82 6.41 -20.54
N HIS A 103 2.80 6.76 -19.71
CA HIS A 103 4.20 6.79 -20.14
C HIS A 103 4.64 5.42 -20.68
N GLU A 104 4.40 4.34 -19.96
CA GLU A 104 4.72 2.97 -20.40
C GLU A 104 3.92 2.54 -21.63
N TYR A 105 2.64 2.91 -21.70
CA TYR A 105 1.82 2.66 -22.88
C TYR A 105 2.40 3.30 -24.13
N PHE A 106 2.82 4.56 -24.06
CA PHE A 106 3.43 5.25 -25.20
C PHE A 106 4.75 4.60 -25.62
N GLN A 107 5.59 4.22 -24.65
CA GLN A 107 6.84 3.50 -24.94
C GLN A 107 6.57 2.17 -25.65
N ARG A 108 5.68 1.35 -25.09
CA ARG A 108 5.34 0.04 -25.62
C ARG A 108 4.71 0.10 -27.02
N THR A 109 3.91 1.13 -27.26
CA THR A 109 3.26 1.34 -28.57
C THR A 109 4.10 2.20 -29.52
N SER A 110 5.34 2.52 -29.17
CA SER A 110 6.27 3.35 -29.97
C SER A 110 5.67 4.70 -30.38
N GLN A 111 4.84 5.28 -29.51
CA GLN A 111 4.26 6.61 -29.71
C GLN A 111 5.17 7.67 -29.09
N ASP A 112 5.50 8.68 -29.90
CA ASP A 112 6.35 9.80 -29.47
C ASP A 112 5.49 11.06 -29.30
N TYR A 113 5.28 11.45 -28.04
CA TYR A 113 4.47 12.61 -27.68
C TYR A 113 5.19 13.95 -27.83
N TYR A 114 6.48 13.95 -28.21
CA TYR A 114 7.21 15.16 -28.62
C TYR A 114 7.01 15.51 -30.11
N LYS A 115 6.45 14.60 -30.89
CA LYS A 115 6.16 14.84 -32.31
C LYS A 115 4.79 15.49 -32.49
N SER A 116 4.60 16.17 -33.62
CA SER A 116 3.35 16.84 -33.97
C SER A 116 2.16 15.90 -34.22
N LYS A 117 2.41 14.61 -34.44
CA LYS A 117 1.36 13.61 -34.61
C LYS A 117 0.68 13.33 -33.28
N LYS A 118 -0.64 13.55 -33.21
CA LYS A 118 -1.45 13.27 -32.02
C LYS A 118 -1.32 11.79 -31.61
N VAL A 119 -0.93 11.55 -30.36
CA VAL A 119 -0.88 10.19 -29.78
C VAL A 119 -2.28 9.65 -29.51
N ARG A 120 -2.41 8.33 -29.51
CA ARG A 120 -3.64 7.63 -29.14
C ARG A 120 -3.54 7.23 -27.68
N MET A 121 -4.57 7.57 -26.90
CA MET A 121 -4.65 7.26 -25.48
C MET A 121 -5.87 6.38 -25.21
N PRO A 122 -5.74 5.26 -24.49
CA PRO A 122 -6.90 4.55 -23.99
C PRO A 122 -7.64 5.41 -22.96
N LYS A 123 -8.97 5.32 -22.91
CA LYS A 123 -9.79 6.05 -21.94
C LYS A 123 -9.52 5.56 -20.53
N PRO A 124 -9.15 6.40 -19.55
CA PRO A 124 -8.91 5.96 -18.18
C PRO A 124 -10.23 5.68 -17.46
N GLU A 125 -10.27 4.59 -16.70
CA GLU A 125 -11.34 4.27 -15.77
C GLU A 125 -10.73 3.88 -14.42
N LEU A 126 -11.08 4.62 -13.37
CA LEU A 126 -10.40 4.61 -12.09
C LEU A 126 -11.32 4.07 -11.01
N TYR A 127 -10.86 3.07 -10.26
CA TYR A 127 -11.63 2.38 -9.26
C TYR A 127 -10.85 2.24 -7.95
N VAL A 128 -11.56 2.28 -6.84
CA VAL A 128 -11.05 1.98 -5.49
C VAL A 128 -11.86 0.81 -4.94
N ILE A 129 -11.22 -0.29 -4.63
CA ILE A 129 -11.85 -1.44 -3.96
C ILE A 129 -11.59 -1.30 -2.47
N PHE A 130 -12.65 -1.02 -1.69
CA PHE A 130 -12.53 -0.81 -0.26
C PHE A 130 -12.85 -2.08 0.53
N THR A 131 -11.85 -2.64 1.18
CA THR A 131 -11.95 -3.89 1.95
C THR A 131 -12.07 -3.66 3.47
N GLY A 132 -12.08 -2.41 3.92
CA GLY A 132 -12.17 -2.04 5.33
C GLY A 132 -13.58 -1.69 5.80
N ASN A 133 -13.70 -1.29 7.08
CA ASN A 133 -14.94 -0.80 7.67
C ASN A 133 -14.93 0.73 7.72
N LYS A 134 -15.93 1.38 7.12
CA LYS A 134 -16.10 2.83 7.14
C LYS A 134 -17.55 3.23 7.34
N GLY A 135 -17.78 4.27 8.15
CA GLY A 135 -19.13 4.80 8.40
C GLY A 135 -19.72 5.51 7.16
N ARG A 136 -18.99 6.45 6.53
CA ARG A 136 -19.38 7.11 5.29
C ARG A 136 -18.87 6.31 4.09
N LYS A 137 -19.76 6.04 3.14
CA LYS A 137 -19.47 5.27 1.92
C LYS A 137 -19.80 6.11 0.67
N PRO A 138 -18.90 6.99 0.24
CA PRO A 138 -19.11 7.73 -1.01
C PRO A 138 -18.96 6.79 -2.20
N ASP A 139 -19.89 6.83 -3.16
CA ASP A 139 -19.80 6.04 -4.40
C ASP A 139 -18.68 6.51 -5.34
N LYS A 140 -18.30 7.77 -5.18
CA LYS A 140 -17.23 8.41 -5.96
C LYS A 140 -16.45 9.35 -5.07
N ILE A 141 -15.18 9.50 -5.37
CA ILE A 141 -14.28 10.50 -4.81
C ILE A 141 -13.67 11.31 -5.94
N ALA A 142 -13.43 12.59 -5.68
CA ALA A 142 -12.90 13.53 -6.66
C ALA A 142 -11.80 14.40 -6.04
N LEU A 143 -10.75 14.67 -6.81
CA LEU A 143 -9.59 15.44 -6.34
C LEU A 143 -10.00 16.85 -5.92
N SER A 144 -10.86 17.52 -6.72
CA SER A 144 -11.38 18.85 -6.40
C SER A 144 -12.12 18.88 -5.07
N GLU A 145 -12.98 17.90 -4.81
CA GLU A 145 -13.80 17.84 -3.59
C GLU A 145 -12.96 17.57 -2.34
N GLU A 146 -12.04 16.58 -2.44
CA GLU A 146 -11.31 16.10 -1.27
C GLU A 146 -10.14 17.00 -0.87
N PHE A 147 -9.50 17.71 -1.83
CA PHE A 147 -8.31 18.52 -1.58
C PHE A 147 -8.53 20.02 -1.76
N PHE A 148 -9.48 20.43 -2.59
CA PHE A 148 -9.66 21.82 -3.00
C PHE A 148 -11.06 22.37 -2.69
N LYS A 149 -11.82 21.73 -1.79
CA LYS A 149 -13.15 22.18 -1.32
C LYS A 149 -14.17 22.42 -2.46
N GLY A 150 -14.11 21.60 -3.51
CA GLY A 150 -14.98 21.69 -4.67
C GLY A 150 -14.61 22.82 -5.65
N ALA A 151 -13.42 23.41 -5.53
CA ALA A 151 -12.96 24.40 -6.50
C ALA A 151 -12.83 23.80 -7.90
N ASP A 152 -13.05 24.63 -8.93
CA ASP A 152 -12.73 24.28 -10.30
C ASP A 152 -11.22 24.18 -10.48
N ILE A 153 -10.74 23.06 -11.00
CA ILE A 153 -9.31 22.75 -11.19
C ILE A 153 -9.07 22.25 -12.61
N ASP A 154 -7.92 22.59 -13.18
CA ASP A 154 -7.58 22.24 -14.57
C ASP A 154 -7.41 20.72 -14.80
N ILE A 155 -7.02 19.97 -13.75
CA ILE A 155 -6.87 18.50 -13.80
C ILE A 155 -7.74 17.86 -12.74
N GLU A 156 -8.78 17.17 -13.15
CA GLU A 156 -9.68 16.45 -12.25
C GLU A 156 -9.44 14.93 -12.29
N VAL A 157 -9.30 14.31 -11.13
CA VAL A 157 -9.23 12.87 -10.95
C VAL A 157 -10.46 12.40 -10.19
N LYS A 158 -11.25 11.52 -10.82
CA LYS A 158 -12.45 10.92 -10.22
C LYS A 158 -12.32 9.41 -10.20
N ALA A 159 -12.52 8.79 -9.04
CA ALA A 159 -12.54 7.35 -8.91
C ALA A 159 -13.89 6.86 -8.37
N LYS A 160 -14.36 5.74 -8.89
CA LYS A 160 -15.51 5.01 -8.35
C LYS A 160 -15.05 4.17 -7.18
N VAL A 161 -15.83 4.13 -6.10
CA VAL A 161 -15.50 3.32 -4.92
C VAL A 161 -16.43 2.11 -4.85
N ILE A 162 -15.84 0.93 -4.76
CA ILE A 162 -16.56 -0.34 -4.69
C ILE A 162 -16.48 -0.86 -3.27
N TYR A 163 -17.61 -1.22 -2.73
CA TYR A 163 -17.78 -1.80 -1.41
C TYR A 163 -18.36 -3.20 -1.50
N GLU A 164 -18.37 -3.90 -0.38
CA GLU A 164 -19.13 -5.14 -0.24
C GLU A 164 -20.59 -4.92 -0.59
N SER A 165 -21.16 -5.87 -1.30
CA SER A 165 -22.53 -5.93 -1.76
C SER A 165 -23.10 -7.33 -1.54
N ASP A 166 -24.37 -7.53 -1.91
CA ASP A 166 -25.04 -8.84 -1.85
C ASP A 166 -24.87 -9.65 -3.17
N THR A 167 -23.98 -9.20 -4.06
CA THR A 167 -23.72 -9.90 -5.32
C THR A 167 -22.69 -11.01 -5.15
N ASP A 168 -22.77 -12.05 -5.98
CA ASP A 168 -21.77 -13.15 -6.02
C ASP A 168 -20.73 -12.94 -7.15
N ASP A 169 -20.32 -11.68 -7.36
CA ASP A 169 -19.28 -11.38 -8.32
C ASP A 169 -17.87 -11.49 -7.71
N ILE A 170 -16.86 -11.57 -8.58
CA ILE A 170 -15.47 -11.80 -8.19
C ILE A 170 -14.91 -10.69 -7.30
N ILE A 171 -15.35 -9.44 -7.45
CA ILE A 171 -14.89 -8.32 -6.64
C ILE A 171 -15.44 -8.44 -5.22
N ASN A 172 -16.74 -8.74 -5.12
CA ASN A 172 -17.39 -8.95 -3.84
C ASN A 172 -16.82 -10.17 -3.09
N GLN A 173 -16.57 -11.28 -3.80
CA GLN A 173 -15.91 -12.45 -3.22
C GLN A 173 -14.50 -12.09 -2.68
N TYR A 174 -13.75 -11.25 -3.39
CA TYR A 174 -12.45 -10.77 -2.91
C TYR A 174 -12.60 -9.89 -1.65
N ILE A 175 -13.57 -8.98 -1.61
CA ILE A 175 -13.84 -8.14 -0.42
C ILE A 175 -14.21 -9.01 0.80
N ILE A 176 -15.05 -10.04 0.59
CA ILE A 176 -15.42 -10.98 1.66
C ILE A 176 -14.18 -11.76 2.13
N PHE A 177 -13.34 -12.24 1.21
CA PHE A 177 -12.07 -12.88 1.56
C PHE A 177 -11.20 -12.01 2.48
N CYS A 178 -11.02 -10.73 2.13
CA CYS A 178 -10.26 -9.78 2.95
C CYS A 178 -10.89 -9.57 4.34
N LYS A 179 -12.21 -9.53 4.44
CA LYS A 179 -12.92 -9.41 5.73
C LYS A 179 -12.72 -10.64 6.60
N VAL A 180 -12.90 -11.83 6.05
CA VAL A 180 -12.64 -13.08 6.78
C VAL A 180 -11.18 -13.11 7.25
N PHE A 181 -10.23 -12.72 6.40
CA PHE A 181 -8.84 -12.64 6.79
C PHE A 181 -8.58 -11.67 7.95
N ASN A 182 -9.17 -10.47 7.91
CA ASN A 182 -9.07 -9.51 9.00
C ASN A 182 -9.71 -10.02 10.31
N GLU A 183 -10.77 -10.80 10.24
CA GLU A 183 -11.40 -11.45 11.40
C GLU A 183 -10.47 -12.53 11.99
N GLN A 184 -9.91 -13.38 11.14
CA GLN A 184 -9.02 -14.44 11.60
C GLN A 184 -7.70 -13.90 12.17
N THR A 185 -7.15 -12.84 11.58
CA THR A 185 -5.94 -12.18 12.12
C THR A 185 -6.20 -11.48 13.45
N LYS A 186 -7.40 -10.96 13.70
CA LYS A 186 -7.78 -10.45 15.02
C LYS A 186 -7.85 -11.57 16.08
N GLN A 187 -8.30 -12.75 15.70
CA GLN A 187 -8.46 -13.89 16.60
C GLN A 187 -7.15 -14.64 16.87
N TYR A 188 -6.36 -14.89 15.85
CA TYR A 188 -5.17 -15.77 15.92
C TYR A 188 -3.85 -15.01 15.75
N GLY A 189 -3.89 -13.67 15.61
CA GLY A 189 -2.72 -12.87 15.25
C GLY A 189 -2.28 -13.12 13.80
N MET A 190 -1.12 -12.56 13.44
CA MET A 190 -0.48 -12.79 12.13
C MET A 190 0.24 -14.14 12.12
N THR A 191 -0.52 -15.20 11.97
CA THR A 191 -0.03 -16.57 12.07
C THR A 191 -0.52 -17.42 10.90
N ARG A 192 0.18 -18.54 10.66
CA ARG A 192 -0.24 -19.54 9.69
C ARG A 192 -1.67 -20.05 9.97
N THR A 193 -2.05 -20.15 11.25
CA THR A 193 -3.41 -20.55 11.63
C THR A 193 -4.45 -19.59 11.12
N ALA A 194 -4.23 -18.26 11.23
CA ALA A 194 -5.14 -17.25 10.68
C ALA A 194 -5.33 -17.41 9.16
N VAL A 195 -4.25 -17.68 8.44
CA VAL A 195 -4.29 -17.89 6.98
C VAL A 195 -5.07 -19.17 6.63
N THR A 196 -4.74 -20.28 7.26
CA THR A 196 -5.39 -21.58 6.96
C THR A 196 -6.87 -21.56 7.31
N GLU A 197 -7.27 -20.94 8.43
CA GLU A 197 -8.68 -20.76 8.79
C GLU A 197 -9.41 -19.83 7.82
N THR A 198 -8.76 -18.75 7.35
CA THR A 198 -9.33 -17.89 6.31
C THR A 198 -9.66 -18.71 5.05
N ILE A 199 -8.71 -19.48 4.56
CA ILE A 199 -8.89 -20.31 3.36
C ILE A 199 -10.00 -21.34 3.59
N ARG A 200 -10.03 -22.02 4.73
CA ARG A 200 -11.06 -22.98 5.08
C ARG A 200 -12.45 -22.35 5.06
N ILE A 201 -12.63 -21.26 5.80
CA ILE A 201 -13.92 -20.55 5.90
C ILE A 201 -14.39 -20.05 4.52
N CYS A 202 -13.48 -19.48 3.71
CA CYS A 202 -13.82 -19.00 2.38
C CYS A 202 -14.24 -20.15 1.46
N LYS A 203 -13.54 -21.29 1.48
CA LYS A 203 -13.93 -22.48 0.71
C LYS A 203 -15.31 -23.02 1.15
N ASP A 204 -15.60 -23.05 2.45
CA ASP A 204 -16.88 -23.52 3.00
C ASP A 204 -18.04 -22.57 2.60
N ARG A 205 -17.77 -21.26 2.49
CA ARG A 205 -18.74 -20.24 2.06
C ARG A 205 -18.80 -20.05 0.54
N ASN A 206 -18.11 -20.85 -0.23
CA ASN A 206 -17.99 -20.72 -1.70
C ASN A 206 -17.38 -19.37 -2.17
N VAL A 207 -16.58 -18.72 -1.34
CA VAL A 207 -15.88 -17.46 -1.64
C VAL A 207 -14.52 -17.78 -2.26
N LEU A 208 -14.27 -17.34 -3.49
CA LEU A 208 -13.05 -17.63 -4.26
C LEU A 208 -12.66 -19.12 -4.26
N LYS A 209 -13.65 -20.00 -4.17
CA LYS A 209 -13.43 -21.43 -3.87
C LYS A 209 -12.53 -22.11 -4.90
N GLU A 210 -12.80 -21.92 -6.20
CA GLU A 210 -12.01 -22.52 -7.28
C GLU A 210 -10.55 -22.06 -7.21
N TYR A 211 -10.33 -20.75 -7.06
CA TYR A 211 -9.01 -20.16 -6.92
C TYR A 211 -8.26 -20.70 -5.68
N LEU A 212 -8.93 -20.76 -4.53
CA LEU A 212 -8.34 -21.25 -3.27
C LEU A 212 -8.08 -22.76 -3.27
N LEU A 213 -8.81 -23.53 -4.06
CA LEU A 213 -8.53 -24.96 -4.23
C LEU A 213 -7.30 -25.21 -5.12
N ASP A 214 -7.18 -24.42 -6.19
CA ASP A 214 -6.09 -24.54 -7.16
C ASP A 214 -4.75 -24.02 -6.61
N ARG A 215 -4.79 -22.89 -5.87
CA ARG A 215 -3.61 -22.13 -5.46
C ARG A 215 -3.41 -21.98 -3.95
N GLU A 216 -3.92 -22.94 -3.16
CA GLU A 216 -3.87 -22.86 -1.70
C GLU A 216 -2.45 -22.64 -1.14
N LYS A 217 -1.45 -23.37 -1.67
CA LYS A 217 -0.06 -23.28 -1.21
C LYS A 217 0.56 -21.91 -1.50
N GLU A 218 0.30 -21.39 -2.69
CA GLU A 218 0.77 -20.07 -3.12
C GLU A 218 0.12 -18.97 -2.27
N VAL A 219 -1.19 -19.04 -2.07
CA VAL A 219 -1.91 -18.09 -1.21
C VAL A 219 -1.36 -18.09 0.21
N VAL A 220 -1.13 -19.28 0.81
CA VAL A 220 -0.49 -19.37 2.12
C VAL A 220 0.89 -18.72 2.11
N THR A 221 1.71 -18.99 1.09
CA THR A 221 3.06 -18.42 0.99
C THR A 221 3.03 -16.91 0.87
N ILE A 222 2.15 -16.37 0.00
CA ILE A 222 1.96 -14.91 -0.19
C ILE A 222 1.55 -14.25 1.13
N MET A 223 0.53 -14.80 1.80
CA MET A 223 0.02 -14.22 3.04
C MET A 223 1.04 -14.29 4.18
N MET A 224 1.82 -15.36 4.27
CA MET A 224 2.89 -15.48 5.28
C MET A 224 4.03 -14.50 5.01
N SER A 225 4.41 -14.29 3.75
CA SER A 225 5.41 -13.27 3.39
C SER A 225 4.97 -11.85 3.81
N LEU A 226 3.69 -11.52 3.64
CA LEU A 226 3.15 -10.23 4.07
C LEU A 226 3.23 -10.05 5.61
N PHE A 227 3.04 -11.11 6.38
CA PHE A 227 3.19 -11.08 7.84
C PHE A 227 4.63 -10.82 8.27
N ASP A 228 5.58 -11.53 7.68
CA ASP A 228 7.00 -11.37 7.99
C ASP A 228 7.46 -9.92 7.71
N GLU A 229 7.00 -9.35 6.61
CA GLU A 229 7.33 -7.99 6.23
C GLU A 229 6.70 -6.94 7.15
N GLU A 230 5.44 -7.13 7.57
CA GLU A 230 4.80 -6.22 8.52
C GLU A 230 5.52 -6.26 9.88
N GLN A 231 6.00 -7.43 10.31
CA GLN A 231 6.79 -7.54 11.54
C GLN A 231 8.14 -6.83 11.42
N ILE A 232 8.83 -7.00 10.29
CA ILE A 232 10.09 -6.31 10.00
C ILE A 232 9.87 -4.80 9.99
N MET A 233 8.83 -4.31 9.31
CA MET A 233 8.51 -2.89 9.27
C MET A 233 8.17 -2.33 10.66
N LYS A 234 7.38 -3.04 11.45
CA LYS A 234 7.07 -2.62 12.83
C LYS A 234 8.31 -2.55 13.72
N SER A 235 9.22 -3.52 13.55
CA SER A 235 10.50 -3.53 14.26
C SER A 235 11.36 -2.35 13.85
N PHE A 236 11.48 -2.08 12.56
CA PHE A 236 12.20 -0.93 12.01
C PHE A 236 11.64 0.40 12.51
N ILE A 237 10.33 0.64 12.40
CA ILE A 237 9.69 1.88 12.89
C ILE A 237 9.91 2.05 14.40
N ARG A 238 9.92 0.96 15.16
CA ARG A 238 10.19 1.02 16.61
C ARG A 238 11.63 1.41 16.88
N SER A 239 12.60 0.87 16.13
CA SER A 239 14.02 1.23 16.22
C SER A 239 14.23 2.71 15.87
N GLU A 240 13.73 3.17 14.74
CA GLU A 240 13.82 4.57 14.31
C GLU A 240 13.23 5.54 15.33
N ARG A 241 12.06 5.20 15.90
CA ARG A 241 11.44 6.04 16.95
C ARG A 241 12.28 6.08 18.23
N HIS A 242 12.90 4.96 18.59
CA HIS A 242 13.77 4.88 19.75
C HIS A 242 15.04 5.72 19.55
N GLU A 243 15.67 5.61 18.39
CA GLU A 243 16.85 6.41 18.03
C GLU A 243 16.56 7.91 17.99
N ALA A 244 15.46 8.33 17.35
CA ALA A 244 15.03 9.73 17.33
C ALA A 244 14.71 10.27 18.74
N ALA A 245 14.12 9.44 19.62
CA ALA A 245 13.85 9.81 20.99
C ALA A 245 15.15 9.96 21.81
N GLN A 246 16.13 9.07 21.60
CA GLN A 246 17.45 9.19 22.23
C GLN A 246 18.20 10.43 21.77
N GLU A 247 18.20 10.73 20.47
CA GLU A 247 18.84 11.93 19.93
C GLU A 247 18.21 13.20 20.50
N THR A 248 16.88 13.27 20.55
CA THR A 248 16.16 14.38 21.17
C THR A 248 16.50 14.52 22.68
N ALA A 249 16.61 13.39 23.39
CA ALA A 249 17.02 13.37 24.81
C ALA A 249 18.46 13.89 24.96
N ARG A 250 19.41 13.46 24.10
CA ARG A 250 20.82 13.95 24.14
C ARG A 250 20.89 15.45 23.87
N GLU A 251 20.19 15.97 22.85
CA GLU A 251 20.16 17.42 22.59
C GLU A 251 19.54 18.19 23.75
N THR A 252 18.50 17.66 24.37
CA THR A 252 17.86 18.29 25.56
C THR A 252 18.79 18.32 26.74
N ALA A 253 19.46 17.20 27.07
CA ALA A 253 20.46 17.11 28.11
C ALA A 253 21.62 18.07 27.86
N LYS A 254 22.16 18.14 26.65
CA LYS A 254 23.22 19.05 26.28
C LYS A 254 22.85 20.51 26.55
N ARG A 255 21.66 20.94 26.14
CA ARG A 255 21.14 22.30 26.41
C ARG A 255 20.96 22.58 27.92
N MET A 256 20.59 21.58 28.73
CA MET A 256 20.46 21.71 30.17
C MET A 256 21.82 21.86 30.83
N ILE A 257 22.80 21.06 30.40
CA ILE A 257 24.19 21.12 30.88
C ILE A 257 24.84 22.47 30.54
N GLU A 258 24.71 22.94 29.30
CA GLU A 258 25.20 24.25 28.82
C GLU A 258 24.64 25.42 29.66
N LYS A 259 23.41 25.33 30.16
CA LYS A 259 22.81 26.35 31.04
C LYS A 259 23.36 26.34 32.47
N GLY A 260 23.96 25.25 32.91
CA GLY A 260 24.63 25.11 34.19
C GLY A 260 23.75 25.34 35.45
N LYS A 261 22.41 25.13 35.32
CA LYS A 261 21.44 25.42 36.39
C LYS A 261 20.94 24.18 37.13
N MET A 262 21.27 22.99 36.65
CA MET A 262 20.78 21.70 37.16
C MET A 262 21.96 20.74 37.35
N SER A 263 21.89 19.90 38.36
CA SER A 263 22.82 18.77 38.53
C SER A 263 22.52 17.65 37.51
N LEU A 264 23.48 16.75 37.29
CA LEU A 264 23.28 15.61 36.38
C LEU A 264 22.15 14.69 36.87
N ASP A 265 21.94 14.57 38.19
CA ASP A 265 20.82 13.78 38.72
C ASP A 265 19.45 14.42 38.40
N GLU A 266 19.34 15.74 38.54
CA GLU A 266 18.12 16.47 38.15
C GLU A 266 17.87 16.42 36.62
N ILE A 267 18.94 16.40 35.81
CA ILE A 267 18.82 16.24 34.36
C ILE A 267 18.38 14.80 34.00
N ALA A 268 18.88 13.78 34.72
CA ALA A 268 18.46 12.40 34.54
C ALA A 268 16.95 12.21 34.78
N ASP A 269 16.40 12.90 35.79
CA ASP A 269 14.95 12.89 36.04
C ASP A 269 14.14 13.53 34.88
N CYS A 270 14.71 14.52 34.20
CA CYS A 270 14.07 15.19 33.07
C CYS A 270 14.19 14.41 31.74
N VAL A 271 15.25 13.62 31.59
CA VAL A 271 15.53 12.83 30.36
C VAL A 271 15.78 11.35 30.69
N PRO A 272 14.75 10.61 31.10
CA PRO A 272 14.89 9.26 31.64
C PRO A 272 15.36 8.22 30.61
N LEU A 273 15.50 8.60 29.35
CA LEU A 273 16.04 7.76 28.29
C LEU A 273 17.59 7.70 28.32
N LEU A 274 18.25 8.59 29.05
CA LEU A 274 19.69 8.63 29.16
C LEU A 274 20.13 8.17 30.56
N SER A 275 21.15 7.34 30.59
CA SER A 275 21.80 6.93 31.84
C SER A 275 22.69 8.06 32.40
N LEU A 276 22.99 8.01 33.69
CA LEU A 276 23.93 8.95 34.34
C LEU A 276 25.32 8.93 33.68
N ASP A 277 25.76 7.79 33.17
CA ASP A 277 27.07 7.69 32.53
C ASP A 277 27.06 8.36 31.13
N GLU A 278 25.98 8.24 30.37
CA GLU A 278 25.79 8.99 29.12
C GLU A 278 25.69 10.51 29.35
N LEU A 279 25.06 10.94 30.47
CA LEU A 279 25.02 12.35 30.84
C LEU A 279 26.41 12.91 31.20
N LYS A 280 27.28 12.12 31.87
CA LYS A 280 28.69 12.50 32.13
C LYS A 280 29.50 12.62 30.83
N GLU A 281 29.27 11.74 29.88
CA GLU A 281 29.91 11.83 28.55
C GLU A 281 29.49 13.11 27.83
N ILE A 282 28.20 13.46 27.84
CA ILE A 282 27.70 14.70 27.25
C ILE A 282 28.29 15.93 27.98
N GLU A 283 28.38 15.90 29.30
CA GLU A 283 29.00 16.97 30.07
C GLU A 283 30.47 17.18 29.67
N ALA A 284 31.24 16.08 29.56
CA ALA A 284 32.62 16.15 29.11
C ALA A 284 32.73 16.72 27.67
N GLU A 285 31.85 16.36 26.78
CA GLU A 285 31.78 16.93 25.40
C GLU A 285 31.50 18.43 25.43
N VAL A 286 30.56 18.89 26.25
CA VAL A 286 30.20 20.31 26.38
C VAL A 286 31.37 21.11 26.95
N MET A 287 32.08 20.58 27.99
CA MET A 287 33.22 21.23 28.59
C MET A 287 34.47 21.31 27.72
N GLN A 288 34.60 20.40 26.71
CA GLN A 288 35.70 20.47 25.73
C GLN A 288 35.46 21.51 24.64
N LEU A 289 34.21 21.92 24.43
CA LEU A 289 33.79 22.89 23.41
C LEU A 289 33.63 24.31 23.91
N ALA A 290 33.67 24.52 25.24
CA ALA A 290 33.58 25.81 25.96
C ALA A 290 34.97 26.40 26.25
#